data_127794aa0296ae8efccac787ca5f1336
#
_entry.id   127794aa0296ae8efccac787ca5f1336
#
_cell.length_a   1.000
_cell.length_b   1.000
_cell.length_c   1.000
_cell.angle_alpha   90.00
_cell.angle_beta   90.00
_cell.angle_gamma   90.00
#
_symmetry.space_group_name_H-M   'P 1'
#
loop_
_entity.id
_entity.type
_entity.pdbx_description
1 polymer ?
#
loop_
_entity_poly.entity_id
_entity_poly.type
_entity_poly.pdbx_seq_one_letter_code
_entity_poly.pdbx_strand_id
1 'polypeptide(L)'
;MSNRFEGGSSIVRDRMIGLDFLRGIAILAVIGYHFKPIETGIPVISVVQYPLTHYGLEGVTLFFTLSGFLVGGLLLRQYAESGSIQARRFIIRRIFKIWPAYYVLIAFHLIAGRHPAATFLVQNLTHLQNYLGTSITQTWSLAVEEHFYLFLPLMLLLFAHWRMRPSAMLAVLGLLCLAVLAARSLAVYRGEFHAASVYTQYRMDSLLAGVMLAVVYWTMPATYTRLARQKALLVSLIAMLVLWLAFAQRYEWLDKSVGYTIQGIGFVALLVVMLESRGTLTRTLGGRAVSWIGVYSYGIYLWHSIALAPVALFVSKATAYGVPPWVTWCVALAMQLAISLGVGYIAARAIEFPFLRLRDALFPDRQPHSERNRTGLGRRSPALPAVRATTAAAGHAERD
;
A
#
# COMPACT_ATOMS: atom_id res chain seq x y z
N MET A 1 -21.53 -7.91 32.50
CA MET A 1 -21.75 -8.04 31.03
C MET A 1 -21.05 -6.94 30.20
N SER A 2 -20.10 -6.19 30.78
CA SER A 2 -19.49 -5.02 30.10
C SER A 2 -18.12 -5.28 29.41
N ASN A 3 -17.48 -6.44 29.60
CA ASN A 3 -16.11 -6.68 29.13
C ASN A 3 -15.94 -7.31 27.73
N ARG A 4 -17.01 -7.49 26.93
CA ARG A 4 -16.90 -8.07 25.56
C ARG A 4 -16.72 -7.06 24.45
N PHE A 5 -16.95 -5.79 24.69
CA PHE A 5 -16.83 -4.74 23.66
C PHE A 5 -15.44 -4.09 23.61
N GLU A 6 -14.67 -4.13 24.69
CA GLU A 6 -13.32 -3.55 24.72
C GLU A 6 -12.28 -4.39 23.98
N GLY A 7 -12.41 -5.71 23.96
CA GLY A 7 -11.51 -6.61 23.22
C GLY A 7 -11.58 -6.46 21.70
N GLY A 8 -12.77 -6.17 21.14
CA GLY A 8 -12.97 -5.96 19.70
C GLY A 8 -12.30 -4.69 19.18
N SER A 9 -12.33 -3.60 19.95
CA SER A 9 -11.75 -2.32 19.55
C SER A 9 -10.20 -2.35 19.55
N SER A 10 -9.59 -3.05 20.49
CA SER A 10 -8.13 -3.18 20.56
C SER A 10 -7.57 -4.03 19.42
N ILE A 11 -8.21 -5.13 19.06
CA ILE A 11 -7.80 -6.01 17.94
C ILE A 11 -7.89 -5.25 16.60
N VAL A 12 -8.96 -4.51 16.36
CA VAL A 12 -9.10 -3.70 15.14
C VAL A 12 -8.03 -2.61 15.09
N ARG A 13 -7.75 -1.95 16.20
CA ARG A 13 -6.71 -0.93 16.33
C ARG A 13 -5.32 -1.51 16.06
N ASP A 14 -4.98 -2.66 16.64
CA ASP A 14 -3.69 -3.31 16.44
C ASP A 14 -3.47 -3.73 14.97
N ARG A 15 -4.52 -4.19 14.27
CA ARG A 15 -4.48 -4.51 12.84
C ARG A 15 -4.22 -3.27 11.97
N MET A 16 -4.84 -2.15 12.28
CA MET A 16 -4.60 -0.88 11.57
C MET A 16 -3.17 -0.39 11.75
N ILE A 17 -2.64 -0.47 12.98
CA ILE A 17 -1.24 -0.11 13.27
C ILE A 17 -0.26 -1.00 12.49
N GLY A 18 -0.55 -2.29 12.32
CA GLY A 18 0.25 -3.20 11.50
C GLY A 18 0.31 -2.81 10.03
N LEU A 19 -0.81 -2.35 9.46
CA LEU A 19 -0.85 -1.88 8.08
C LEU A 19 -0.11 -0.53 7.91
N ASP A 20 -0.22 0.36 8.90
CA ASP A 20 0.53 1.61 8.90
C ASP A 20 2.04 1.35 9.07
N PHE A 21 2.44 0.33 9.84
CA PHE A 21 3.83 -0.11 9.91
C PHE A 21 4.38 -0.53 8.53
N LEU A 22 3.63 -1.34 7.78
CA LEU A 22 4.03 -1.74 6.44
C LEU A 22 4.11 -0.54 5.47
N ARG A 23 3.19 0.42 5.58
CA ARG A 23 3.29 1.68 4.82
C ARG A 23 4.52 2.48 5.19
N GLY A 24 4.89 2.49 6.48
CA GLY A 24 6.12 3.14 6.96
C GLY A 24 7.37 2.50 6.37
N ILE A 25 7.44 1.17 6.32
CA ILE A 25 8.54 0.46 5.64
C ILE A 25 8.57 0.81 4.15
N ALA A 26 7.42 0.76 3.47
CA ALA A 26 7.32 1.04 2.05
C ALA A 26 7.82 2.45 1.69
N ILE A 27 7.43 3.49 2.47
CA ILE A 27 7.88 4.85 2.20
C ILE A 27 9.35 5.06 2.52
N LEU A 28 9.88 4.42 3.57
CA LEU A 28 11.31 4.48 3.89
C LEU A 28 12.15 3.83 2.77
N ALA A 29 11.70 2.72 2.19
CA ALA A 29 12.33 2.11 1.02
C ALA A 29 12.34 3.07 -0.19
N VAL A 30 11.21 3.74 -0.47
CA VAL A 30 11.12 4.72 -1.57
C VAL A 30 12.08 5.90 -1.35
N ILE A 31 12.15 6.45 -0.12
CA ILE A 31 13.09 7.54 0.19
C ILE A 31 14.53 7.07 0.00
N GLY A 32 14.86 5.86 0.46
CA GLY A 32 16.18 5.27 0.32
C GLY A 32 16.60 5.10 -1.14
N TYR A 33 15.71 4.64 -2.01
CA TYR A 33 15.97 4.48 -3.45
C TYR A 33 16.38 5.80 -4.14
N HIS A 34 15.83 6.91 -3.70
CA HIS A 34 16.18 8.22 -4.23
C HIS A 34 17.43 8.82 -3.58
N PHE A 35 18.01 8.15 -2.60
CA PHE A 35 19.30 8.53 -2.03
C PHE A 35 20.44 8.08 -2.95
N LYS A 36 21.24 9.03 -3.44
CA LYS A 36 22.39 8.69 -4.29
C LYS A 36 23.49 8.02 -3.47
N PRO A 37 24.00 6.86 -3.91
CA PRO A 37 25.07 6.18 -3.19
C PRO A 37 26.32 7.04 -3.11
N ILE A 38 27.01 6.97 -1.97
CA ILE A 38 28.28 7.64 -1.71
C ILE A 38 29.31 6.55 -1.39
N GLU A 39 30.39 6.51 -2.12
CA GLU A 39 31.49 5.58 -1.87
C GLU A 39 32.29 6.05 -0.67
N THR A 40 32.18 5.33 0.44
CA THR A 40 32.83 5.69 1.70
C THR A 40 34.11 4.90 1.98
N GLY A 41 34.34 3.82 1.26
CA GLY A 41 35.40 2.86 1.53
C GLY A 41 35.18 2.02 2.80
N ILE A 42 34.04 2.19 3.50
CA ILE A 42 33.73 1.48 4.74
C ILE A 42 32.72 0.36 4.44
N PRO A 43 33.11 -0.95 4.58
CA PRO A 43 32.25 -2.08 4.20
C PRO A 43 30.87 -2.09 4.88
N VAL A 44 30.79 -1.73 6.17
CA VAL A 44 29.53 -1.68 6.92
C VAL A 44 28.55 -0.66 6.31
N ILE A 45 29.04 0.51 5.89
CA ILE A 45 28.20 1.53 5.23
C ILE A 45 27.70 0.99 3.89
N SER A 46 28.55 0.33 3.11
CA SER A 46 28.17 -0.25 1.82
C SER A 46 27.07 -1.30 1.99
N VAL A 47 27.17 -2.17 3.01
CA VAL A 47 26.14 -3.18 3.34
C VAL A 47 24.81 -2.55 3.72
N VAL A 48 24.81 -1.44 4.48
CA VAL A 48 23.57 -0.72 4.85
C VAL A 48 23.04 0.09 3.67
N GLN A 49 23.90 0.72 2.88
CA GLN A 49 23.52 1.55 1.74
C GLN A 49 22.87 0.73 0.63
N TYR A 50 23.38 -0.47 0.36
CA TYR A 50 22.89 -1.30 -0.74
C TYR A 50 21.37 -1.52 -0.71
N PRO A 51 20.75 -2.05 0.37
CA PRO A 51 19.30 -2.24 0.40
C PRO A 51 18.54 -0.91 0.36
N LEU A 52 19.07 0.17 0.95
CA LEU A 52 18.43 1.48 0.90
C LEU A 52 18.29 2.01 -0.53
N THR A 53 19.33 1.86 -1.33
CA THR A 53 19.39 2.44 -2.69
C THR A 53 18.82 1.54 -3.78
N HIS A 54 18.60 0.26 -3.51
CA HIS A 54 18.16 -0.71 -4.53
C HIS A 54 16.70 -1.15 -4.38
N TYR A 55 16.12 -1.17 -3.17
CA TYR A 55 14.79 -1.77 -2.93
C TYR A 55 13.62 -0.76 -2.86
N GLY A 56 13.69 0.35 -3.58
CA GLY A 56 12.65 1.37 -3.51
C GLY A 56 11.42 1.09 -4.36
N LEU A 57 11.60 0.45 -5.52
CA LEU A 57 10.49 0.05 -6.39
C LEU A 57 9.63 -1.03 -5.72
N GLU A 58 10.22 -1.86 -4.89
CA GLU A 58 9.54 -2.86 -4.07
C GLU A 58 8.66 -2.20 -3.01
N GLY A 59 9.08 -1.05 -2.47
CA GLY A 59 8.23 -0.22 -1.62
C GLY A 59 6.95 0.22 -2.34
N VAL A 60 7.03 0.57 -3.63
CA VAL A 60 5.85 0.89 -4.46
C VAL A 60 4.98 -0.36 -4.67
N THR A 61 5.59 -1.53 -4.94
CA THR A 61 4.85 -2.78 -5.08
C THR A 61 4.12 -3.16 -3.79
N LEU A 62 4.74 -2.93 -2.62
CA LEU A 62 4.10 -3.10 -1.32
C LEU A 62 2.93 -2.12 -1.13
N PHE A 63 3.07 -0.84 -1.53
CA PHE A 63 1.97 0.12 -1.53
C PHE A 63 0.80 -0.35 -2.41
N PHE A 64 1.08 -0.86 -3.60
CA PHE A 64 0.03 -1.40 -4.48
C PHE A 64 -0.70 -2.58 -3.84
N THR A 65 0.02 -3.54 -3.25
CA THR A 65 -0.61 -4.69 -2.56
C THR A 65 -1.46 -4.24 -1.37
N LEU A 66 -0.95 -3.30 -0.55
CA LEU A 66 -1.68 -2.68 0.55
C LEU A 66 -2.92 -1.92 0.06
N SER A 67 -2.79 -1.14 -1.01
CA SER A 67 -3.87 -0.37 -1.61
C SER A 67 -4.98 -1.30 -2.13
N GLY A 68 -4.61 -2.35 -2.87
CA GLY A 68 -5.55 -3.37 -3.33
C GLY A 68 -6.33 -4.02 -2.19
N PHE A 69 -5.65 -4.43 -1.11
CA PHE A 69 -6.28 -5.02 0.07
C PHE A 69 -7.24 -4.06 0.78
N LEU A 70 -6.80 -2.82 1.03
CA LEU A 70 -7.59 -1.85 1.78
C LEU A 70 -8.80 -1.34 0.98
N VAL A 71 -8.59 -1.06 -0.30
CA VAL A 71 -9.63 -0.51 -1.17
C VAL A 71 -10.63 -1.60 -1.57
N GLY A 72 -10.13 -2.79 -1.92
CA GLY A 72 -10.96 -3.96 -2.17
C GLY A 72 -11.76 -4.35 -0.93
N GLY A 73 -11.11 -4.36 0.25
CA GLY A 73 -11.76 -4.65 1.52
C GLY A 73 -12.85 -3.64 1.88
N LEU A 74 -12.63 -2.35 1.62
CA LEU A 74 -13.65 -1.31 1.85
C LEU A 74 -14.92 -1.57 1.02
N LEU A 75 -14.77 -1.86 -0.27
CA LEU A 75 -15.89 -2.10 -1.19
C LEU A 75 -16.60 -3.43 -0.91
N LEU A 76 -15.84 -4.50 -0.63
CA LEU A 76 -16.40 -5.81 -0.30
C LEU A 76 -17.14 -5.80 1.03
N ARG A 77 -16.61 -5.13 2.04
CA ARG A 77 -17.29 -4.92 3.32
C ARG A 77 -18.57 -4.16 3.14
N GLN A 78 -18.56 -3.06 2.38
CA GLN A 78 -19.75 -2.29 2.08
C GLN A 78 -20.82 -3.16 1.38
N TYR A 79 -20.41 -3.98 0.41
CA TYR A 79 -21.31 -4.91 -0.27
C TYR A 79 -21.91 -5.93 0.69
N ALA A 80 -21.11 -6.49 1.60
CA ALA A 80 -21.60 -7.44 2.60
C ALA A 80 -22.61 -6.80 3.58
N GLU A 81 -22.41 -5.52 3.96
CA GLU A 81 -23.26 -4.81 4.92
C GLU A 81 -24.55 -4.25 4.28
N SER A 82 -24.50 -3.77 3.04
CA SER A 82 -25.62 -3.05 2.39
C SER A 82 -26.21 -3.74 1.16
N GLY A 83 -25.61 -4.83 0.69
CA GLY A 83 -26.00 -5.51 -0.56
C GLY A 83 -25.71 -4.71 -1.82
N SER A 84 -25.03 -3.55 -1.70
CA SER A 84 -24.76 -2.65 -2.81
C SER A 84 -23.36 -2.05 -2.74
N ILE A 85 -22.77 -1.76 -3.91
CA ILE A 85 -21.48 -1.08 -4.03
C ILE A 85 -21.74 0.39 -4.37
N GLN A 86 -21.38 1.31 -3.48
CA GLN A 86 -21.56 2.75 -3.69
C GLN A 86 -20.34 3.33 -4.43
N ALA A 87 -20.14 2.97 -5.70
CA ALA A 87 -18.98 3.35 -6.50
C ALA A 87 -18.78 4.87 -6.54
N ARG A 88 -19.86 5.67 -6.74
CA ARG A 88 -19.78 7.13 -6.75
C ARG A 88 -19.21 7.69 -5.44
N ARG A 89 -19.71 7.20 -4.30
CA ARG A 89 -19.23 7.63 -2.98
C ARG A 89 -17.77 7.25 -2.77
N PHE A 90 -17.41 6.05 -3.18
CA PHE A 90 -16.04 5.58 -3.13
C PHE A 90 -15.09 6.49 -3.91
N ILE A 91 -15.41 6.80 -5.18
CA ILE A 91 -14.60 7.69 -6.04
C ILE A 91 -14.46 9.08 -5.42
N ILE A 92 -15.57 9.69 -4.98
CA ILE A 92 -15.53 11.01 -4.32
C ILE A 92 -14.59 10.99 -3.11
N ARG A 93 -14.67 9.95 -2.26
CA ARG A 93 -13.80 9.85 -1.09
C ARG A 93 -12.33 9.67 -1.46
N ARG A 94 -12.00 9.05 -2.62
CA ARG A 94 -10.64 8.95 -3.15
C ARG A 94 -10.15 10.29 -3.70
N ILE A 95 -10.97 10.99 -4.46
CA ILE A 95 -10.68 12.33 -4.96
C ILE A 95 -10.28 13.25 -3.79
N PHE A 96 -11.08 13.35 -2.74
CA PHE A 96 -10.78 14.18 -1.57
C PHE A 96 -9.50 13.77 -0.82
N LYS A 97 -9.09 12.51 -0.91
CA LYS A 97 -7.87 12.03 -0.28
C LYS A 97 -6.62 12.35 -1.09
N ILE A 98 -6.70 12.22 -2.43
CA ILE A 98 -5.52 12.18 -3.31
C ILE A 98 -5.33 13.50 -4.02
N TRP A 99 -6.35 14.00 -4.70
CA TRP A 99 -6.23 15.13 -5.62
C TRP A 99 -5.78 16.44 -4.97
N PRO A 100 -6.25 16.86 -3.77
CA PRO A 100 -5.83 18.14 -3.21
C PRO A 100 -4.32 18.24 -3.02
N ALA A 101 -3.71 17.26 -2.38
CA ALA A 101 -2.27 17.27 -2.14
C ALA A 101 -1.48 17.11 -3.45
N TYR A 102 -2.00 16.30 -4.40
CA TYR A 102 -1.41 16.11 -5.71
C TYR A 102 -1.42 17.40 -6.52
N TYR A 103 -2.55 18.10 -6.62
CA TYR A 103 -2.63 19.34 -7.40
C TYR A 103 -1.88 20.52 -6.77
N VAL A 104 -1.71 20.53 -5.44
CA VAL A 104 -0.81 21.49 -4.78
C VAL A 104 0.65 21.22 -5.19
N LEU A 105 1.06 19.95 -5.28
CA LEU A 105 2.39 19.59 -5.79
C LEU A 105 2.58 20.05 -7.25
N ILE A 106 1.58 19.82 -8.12
CA ILE A 106 1.61 20.28 -9.52
C ILE A 106 1.74 21.80 -9.58
N ALA A 107 0.93 22.54 -8.83
CA ALA A 107 0.99 23.99 -8.75
C ALA A 107 2.37 24.48 -8.28
N PHE A 108 2.94 23.84 -7.27
CA PHE A 108 4.29 24.15 -6.77
C PHE A 108 5.34 24.00 -7.89
N HIS A 109 5.33 22.92 -8.65
CA HIS A 109 6.28 22.68 -9.74
C HIS A 109 6.06 23.66 -10.90
N LEU A 110 4.80 24.03 -11.20
CA LEU A 110 4.46 25.00 -12.21
C LEU A 110 4.97 26.41 -11.86
N ILE A 111 4.75 26.85 -10.62
CA ILE A 111 5.22 28.16 -10.10
C ILE A 111 6.75 28.19 -10.07
N ALA A 112 7.40 27.08 -9.74
CA ALA A 112 8.86 26.99 -9.74
C ALA A 112 9.49 27.14 -11.15
N GLY A 113 8.67 27.19 -12.22
CA GLY A 113 9.09 27.51 -13.59
C GLY A 113 10.06 26.52 -14.24
N ARG A 114 10.12 25.30 -13.73
CA ARG A 114 11.12 24.29 -14.15
C ARG A 114 10.79 23.56 -15.44
N HIS A 115 9.56 23.77 -15.99
CA HIS A 115 9.05 22.99 -17.10
C HIS A 115 8.16 23.85 -18.02
N PRO A 116 8.09 23.54 -19.34
CA PRO A 116 7.12 24.15 -20.24
C PRO A 116 5.70 23.86 -19.75
N ALA A 117 4.93 24.92 -19.41
CA ALA A 117 3.66 24.79 -18.69
C ALA A 117 2.64 23.91 -19.43
N ALA A 118 2.48 24.05 -20.74
CA ALA A 118 1.49 23.30 -21.51
C ALA A 118 1.75 21.79 -21.47
N THR A 119 2.96 21.35 -21.78
CA THR A 119 3.34 19.92 -21.76
C THR A 119 3.23 19.34 -20.35
N PHE A 120 3.72 20.07 -19.34
CA PHE A 120 3.68 19.65 -17.95
C PHE A 120 2.23 19.47 -17.45
N LEU A 121 1.33 20.40 -17.78
CA LEU A 121 -0.07 20.31 -17.38
C LEU A 121 -0.77 19.12 -18.06
N VAL A 122 -0.58 18.93 -19.38
CA VAL A 122 -1.18 17.79 -20.10
C VAL A 122 -0.71 16.46 -19.48
N GLN A 123 0.59 16.32 -19.17
CA GLN A 123 1.12 15.10 -18.56
C GLN A 123 0.50 14.80 -17.19
N ASN A 124 0.32 15.81 -16.34
CA ASN A 124 0.00 15.59 -14.93
C ASN A 124 -1.48 15.79 -14.57
N LEU A 125 -2.25 16.66 -15.27
CA LEU A 125 -3.66 16.88 -14.94
C LEU A 125 -4.57 15.72 -15.37
N THR A 126 -4.17 14.98 -16.40
CA THR A 126 -4.97 13.88 -16.97
C THR A 126 -4.81 12.56 -16.24
N HIS A 127 -3.91 12.50 -15.25
CA HIS A 127 -3.47 11.24 -14.60
C HIS A 127 -2.93 10.19 -15.59
N LEU A 128 -2.40 10.64 -16.76
CA LEU A 128 -1.77 9.78 -17.77
C LEU A 128 -0.25 9.91 -17.77
N GLN A 129 0.34 10.50 -16.73
CA GLN A 129 1.79 10.73 -16.63
C GLN A 129 2.63 9.47 -16.70
N ASN A 130 2.07 8.30 -16.39
CA ASN A 130 2.76 7.02 -16.54
C ASN A 130 2.89 6.57 -18.00
N TYR A 131 2.08 7.11 -18.92
CA TYR A 131 2.16 6.88 -20.37
C TYR A 131 2.81 8.04 -21.11
N LEU A 132 2.50 9.27 -20.73
CA LEU A 132 2.97 10.48 -21.42
C LEU A 132 4.33 10.96 -20.89
N GLY A 133 4.85 10.33 -19.85
CA GLY A 133 6.01 10.80 -19.12
C GLY A 133 5.69 11.97 -18.20
N THR A 134 6.58 12.26 -17.27
CA THR A 134 6.49 13.40 -16.35
C THR A 134 7.85 13.72 -15.77
N SER A 135 8.07 15.00 -15.47
CA SER A 135 9.24 15.44 -14.72
C SER A 135 9.15 15.20 -13.22
N ILE A 136 7.95 14.89 -12.70
CA ILE A 136 7.75 14.46 -11.31
C ILE A 136 7.68 12.93 -11.32
N THR A 137 8.84 12.31 -11.48
CA THR A 137 8.95 10.88 -11.81
C THR A 137 8.17 9.97 -10.87
N GLN A 138 8.15 10.23 -9.55
CA GLN A 138 7.43 9.38 -8.59
C GLN A 138 5.92 9.33 -8.81
N THR A 139 5.33 10.27 -9.55
CA THR A 139 3.86 10.32 -9.76
C THR A 139 3.31 9.28 -10.73
N TRP A 140 4.16 8.52 -11.42
CA TRP A 140 3.72 7.43 -12.29
C TRP A 140 2.88 6.38 -11.55
N SER A 141 3.27 6.03 -10.34
CA SER A 141 2.56 5.01 -9.54
C SER A 141 1.19 5.51 -9.09
N LEU A 142 1.07 6.83 -8.85
CA LEU A 142 -0.20 7.46 -8.52
C LEU A 142 -1.20 7.34 -9.68
N ALA A 143 -0.73 7.51 -10.93
CA ALA A 143 -1.57 7.27 -12.12
C ALA A 143 -2.07 5.82 -12.18
N VAL A 144 -1.20 4.84 -11.90
CA VAL A 144 -1.60 3.43 -11.83
C VAL A 144 -2.69 3.21 -10.79
N GLU A 145 -2.56 3.81 -9.59
CA GLU A 145 -3.57 3.72 -8.54
C GLU A 145 -4.89 4.39 -8.94
N GLU A 146 -4.86 5.58 -9.55
CA GLU A 146 -6.08 6.29 -10.00
C GLU A 146 -6.84 5.48 -11.05
N HIS A 147 -6.14 4.92 -12.04
CA HIS A 147 -6.76 4.03 -13.03
C HIS A 147 -7.38 2.80 -12.34
N PHE A 148 -6.69 2.23 -11.36
CA PHE A 148 -7.19 1.09 -10.61
C PHE A 148 -8.42 1.45 -9.77
N TYR A 149 -8.48 2.63 -9.17
CA TYR A 149 -9.63 3.09 -8.40
C TYR A 149 -10.88 3.34 -9.25
N LEU A 150 -10.71 3.59 -10.55
CA LEU A 150 -11.82 3.61 -11.51
C LEU A 150 -12.23 2.20 -11.92
N PHE A 151 -11.27 1.34 -12.20
CA PHE A 151 -11.50 -0.03 -12.67
C PHE A 151 -12.13 -0.93 -11.60
N LEU A 152 -11.63 -0.88 -10.36
CA LEU A 152 -12.03 -1.81 -9.29
C LEU A 152 -13.52 -1.76 -8.93
N PRO A 153 -14.16 -0.58 -8.71
CA PRO A 153 -15.58 -0.54 -8.42
C PRO A 153 -16.44 -1.09 -9.57
N LEU A 154 -16.06 -0.82 -10.83
CA LEU A 154 -16.76 -1.34 -12.01
C LEU A 154 -16.67 -2.87 -12.06
N MET A 155 -15.50 -3.43 -11.85
CA MET A 155 -15.29 -4.87 -11.80
C MET A 155 -16.11 -5.52 -10.67
N LEU A 156 -16.10 -4.94 -9.48
CA LEU A 156 -16.88 -5.49 -8.36
C LEU A 156 -18.38 -5.31 -8.56
N LEU A 157 -18.85 -4.24 -9.23
CA LEU A 157 -20.25 -4.09 -9.64
C LEU A 157 -20.67 -5.20 -10.62
N LEU A 158 -19.83 -5.56 -11.59
CA LEU A 158 -20.07 -6.70 -12.49
C LEU A 158 -20.13 -8.00 -11.71
N PHE A 159 -19.22 -8.25 -10.77
CA PHE A 159 -19.26 -9.43 -9.90
C PHE A 159 -20.56 -9.50 -9.08
N ALA A 160 -21.00 -8.37 -8.54
CA ALA A 160 -22.25 -8.27 -7.81
C ALA A 160 -23.48 -8.48 -8.71
N HIS A 161 -23.50 -7.89 -9.91
CA HIS A 161 -24.58 -8.04 -10.90
C HIS A 161 -24.76 -9.51 -11.30
N TRP A 162 -23.67 -10.22 -11.57
CA TRP A 162 -23.69 -11.63 -11.91
C TRP A 162 -23.76 -12.56 -10.70
N ARG A 163 -23.88 -12.02 -9.48
CA ARG A 163 -23.93 -12.79 -8.23
C ARG A 163 -22.82 -13.84 -8.13
N MET A 164 -21.62 -13.44 -8.53
CA MET A 164 -20.48 -14.35 -8.58
C MET A 164 -20.12 -14.89 -7.19
N ARG A 165 -19.85 -16.19 -7.12
CA ARG A 165 -19.31 -16.81 -5.91
C ARG A 165 -17.89 -16.30 -5.64
N PRO A 166 -17.44 -16.20 -4.36
CA PRO A 166 -16.09 -15.74 -4.04
C PRO A 166 -14.97 -16.53 -4.74
N SER A 167 -15.14 -17.84 -4.93
CA SER A 167 -14.20 -18.67 -5.68
C SER A 167 -14.09 -18.28 -7.15
N ALA A 168 -15.23 -17.93 -7.79
CA ALA A 168 -15.24 -17.44 -9.16
C ALA A 168 -14.60 -16.05 -9.27
N MET A 169 -14.83 -15.16 -8.28
CA MET A 169 -14.13 -13.87 -8.21
C MET A 169 -12.61 -14.08 -8.15
N LEU A 170 -12.14 -14.99 -7.29
CA LEU A 170 -10.71 -15.32 -7.20
C LEU A 170 -10.16 -15.90 -8.51
N ALA A 171 -10.92 -16.75 -9.21
CA ALA A 171 -10.52 -17.30 -10.50
C ALA A 171 -10.35 -16.19 -11.55
N VAL A 172 -11.31 -15.25 -11.65
CA VAL A 172 -11.21 -14.11 -12.59
C VAL A 172 -10.04 -13.21 -12.24
N LEU A 173 -9.86 -12.87 -10.95
CA LEU A 173 -8.74 -12.06 -10.49
C LEU A 173 -7.38 -12.74 -10.78
N GLY A 174 -7.32 -14.06 -10.57
CA GLY A 174 -6.12 -14.86 -10.91
C GLY A 174 -5.83 -14.88 -12.41
N LEU A 175 -6.85 -15.05 -13.26
CA LEU A 175 -6.70 -14.95 -14.71
C LEU A 175 -6.24 -13.56 -15.16
N LEU A 176 -6.75 -12.50 -14.54
CA LEU A 176 -6.28 -11.14 -14.81
C LEU A 176 -4.81 -10.97 -14.39
N CYS A 177 -4.39 -11.49 -13.25
CA CYS A 177 -2.97 -11.46 -12.84
C CYS A 177 -2.09 -12.22 -13.84
N LEU A 178 -2.53 -13.38 -14.33
CA LEU A 178 -1.81 -14.14 -15.37
C LEU A 178 -1.75 -13.39 -16.69
N ALA A 179 -2.82 -12.72 -17.10
CA ALA A 179 -2.84 -11.87 -18.29
C ALA A 179 -1.87 -10.68 -18.16
N VAL A 180 -1.84 -10.01 -17.01
CA VAL A 180 -0.87 -8.94 -16.72
C VAL A 180 0.56 -9.48 -16.78
N LEU A 181 0.83 -10.63 -16.16
CA LEU A 181 2.13 -11.26 -16.18
C LEU A 181 2.57 -11.61 -17.62
N ALA A 182 1.69 -12.21 -18.42
CA ALA A 182 1.97 -12.57 -19.81
C ALA A 182 2.24 -11.33 -20.67
N ALA A 183 1.38 -10.29 -20.55
CA ALA A 183 1.54 -9.04 -21.30
C ALA A 183 2.83 -8.30 -20.93
N ARG A 184 3.17 -8.26 -19.64
CA ARG A 184 4.41 -7.65 -19.14
C ARG A 184 5.64 -8.44 -19.59
N SER A 185 5.61 -9.78 -19.54
CA SER A 185 6.71 -10.61 -20.02
C SER A 185 6.94 -10.43 -21.51
N LEU A 186 5.87 -10.26 -22.29
CA LEU A 186 5.97 -9.95 -23.73
C LEU A 186 6.57 -8.55 -23.97
N ALA A 187 6.20 -7.54 -23.18
CA ALA A 187 6.78 -6.20 -23.27
C ALA A 187 8.29 -6.24 -22.95
N VAL A 188 8.69 -6.96 -21.89
CA VAL A 188 10.12 -7.15 -21.56
C VAL A 188 10.87 -7.89 -22.67
N TYR A 189 10.28 -8.93 -23.25
CA TYR A 189 10.86 -9.65 -24.40
C TYR A 189 11.07 -8.73 -25.61
N ARG A 190 10.21 -7.72 -25.79
CA ARG A 190 10.35 -6.69 -26.84
C ARG A 190 11.34 -5.58 -26.49
N GLY A 191 11.95 -5.61 -25.33
CA GLY A 191 12.86 -4.56 -24.84
C GLY A 191 12.16 -3.33 -24.22
N GLU A 192 10.85 -3.39 -23.97
CA GLU A 192 10.05 -2.28 -23.43
C GLU A 192 10.12 -2.22 -21.89
N PHE A 193 11.33 -2.23 -21.32
CA PHE A 193 11.56 -2.31 -19.87
C PHE A 193 10.93 -1.15 -19.10
N HIS A 194 10.98 0.06 -19.64
CA HIS A 194 10.35 1.22 -19.00
C HIS A 194 8.83 1.06 -18.92
N ALA A 195 8.18 0.71 -20.03
CA ALA A 195 6.74 0.48 -20.09
C ALA A 195 6.32 -0.63 -19.11
N ALA A 196 7.06 -1.76 -19.08
CA ALA A 196 6.84 -2.86 -18.15
C ALA A 196 6.88 -2.42 -16.66
N SER A 197 7.66 -1.38 -16.37
CA SER A 197 7.84 -0.88 -15.00
C SER A 197 6.78 0.12 -14.54
N VAL A 198 6.18 0.91 -15.47
CA VAL A 198 5.33 2.05 -15.08
C VAL A 198 3.92 2.04 -15.69
N TYR A 199 3.67 1.28 -16.79
CA TYR A 199 2.34 1.30 -17.40
C TYR A 199 1.32 0.49 -16.57
N THR A 200 0.12 0.99 -16.48
CA THR A 200 -0.94 0.44 -15.62
C THR A 200 -1.25 -1.02 -15.91
N GLN A 201 -1.36 -1.41 -17.19
CA GLN A 201 -1.67 -2.78 -17.61
C GLN A 201 -0.57 -3.79 -17.24
N TYR A 202 0.63 -3.33 -16.92
CA TYR A 202 1.76 -4.17 -16.52
C TYR A 202 2.02 -4.19 -15.01
N ARG A 203 1.28 -3.36 -14.25
CA ARG A 203 1.49 -3.19 -12.80
C ARG A 203 0.27 -3.53 -11.94
N MET A 204 -0.89 -3.81 -12.58
CA MET A 204 -2.14 -4.07 -11.84
C MET A 204 -2.13 -5.37 -11.04
N ASP A 205 -1.30 -6.35 -11.36
CA ASP A 205 -1.24 -7.65 -10.68
C ASP A 205 -0.96 -7.52 -9.17
N SER A 206 -0.10 -6.61 -8.75
CA SER A 206 0.20 -6.37 -7.34
C SER A 206 -1.03 -5.79 -6.59
N LEU A 207 -1.78 -4.89 -7.22
CA LEU A 207 -3.05 -4.37 -6.70
C LEU A 207 -4.11 -5.47 -6.64
N LEU A 208 -4.25 -6.27 -7.70
CA LEU A 208 -5.18 -7.39 -7.78
C LEU A 208 -4.86 -8.47 -6.73
N ALA A 209 -3.59 -8.76 -6.46
CA ALA A 209 -3.17 -9.68 -5.40
C ALA A 209 -3.68 -9.20 -4.01
N GLY A 210 -3.61 -7.90 -3.74
CA GLY A 210 -4.22 -7.30 -2.57
C GLY A 210 -5.74 -7.47 -2.51
N VAL A 211 -6.44 -7.27 -3.65
CA VAL A 211 -7.90 -7.52 -3.75
C VAL A 211 -8.24 -8.99 -3.53
N MET A 212 -7.45 -9.92 -4.07
CA MET A 212 -7.64 -11.36 -3.83
C MET A 212 -7.57 -11.69 -2.34
N LEU A 213 -6.59 -11.13 -1.62
CA LEU A 213 -6.53 -11.26 -0.17
C LEU A 213 -7.78 -10.65 0.51
N ALA A 214 -8.26 -9.50 0.04
CA ALA A 214 -9.48 -8.87 0.58
C ALA A 214 -10.72 -9.75 0.34
N VAL A 215 -10.87 -10.39 -0.83
CA VAL A 215 -11.94 -11.36 -1.09
C VAL A 215 -11.86 -12.50 -0.10
N VAL A 216 -10.69 -13.13 0.07
CA VAL A 216 -10.50 -14.24 1.03
C VAL A 216 -10.80 -13.78 2.46
N TYR A 217 -10.32 -12.61 2.85
CA TYR A 217 -10.47 -12.09 4.22
C TYR A 217 -11.94 -11.78 4.58
N TRP A 218 -12.68 -11.09 3.68
CA TRP A 218 -14.03 -10.60 3.98
C TRP A 218 -15.15 -11.58 3.58
N THR A 219 -14.93 -12.42 2.58
CA THR A 219 -16.01 -13.30 2.06
C THR A 219 -15.78 -14.79 2.33
N MET A 220 -14.56 -15.19 2.71
CA MET A 220 -14.19 -16.60 2.93
C MET A 220 -13.44 -16.79 4.26
N PRO A 221 -14.03 -16.46 5.44
CA PRO A 221 -13.32 -16.43 6.72
C PRO A 221 -12.69 -17.78 7.12
N ALA A 222 -13.33 -18.90 6.76
CA ALA A 222 -12.77 -20.23 7.01
C ALA A 222 -11.49 -20.47 6.19
N THR A 223 -11.47 -20.03 4.93
CA THR A 223 -10.30 -20.12 4.04
C THR A 223 -9.18 -19.20 4.55
N TYR A 224 -9.52 -17.97 4.95
CA TYR A 224 -8.56 -17.06 5.56
C TYR A 224 -7.93 -17.65 6.81
N THR A 225 -8.74 -18.20 7.72
CA THR A 225 -8.22 -18.83 8.96
C THR A 225 -7.29 -20.02 8.65
N ARG A 226 -7.62 -20.82 7.63
CA ARG A 226 -6.73 -21.92 7.19
C ARG A 226 -5.42 -21.36 6.65
N LEU A 227 -5.46 -20.34 5.78
CA LEU A 227 -4.27 -19.69 5.24
C LEU A 227 -3.39 -19.12 6.37
N ALA A 228 -3.97 -18.40 7.32
CA ALA A 228 -3.25 -17.78 8.44
C ALA A 228 -2.57 -18.81 9.37
N ARG A 229 -3.13 -20.01 9.45
CA ARG A 229 -2.52 -21.13 10.22
C ARG A 229 -1.37 -21.83 9.50
N GLN A 230 -1.24 -21.67 8.20
CA GLN A 230 -0.19 -22.25 7.36
C GLN A 230 1.14 -21.50 7.51
N LYS A 231 1.71 -21.48 8.73
CA LYS A 231 2.92 -20.70 9.05
C LYS A 231 4.09 -21.05 8.14
N ALA A 232 4.30 -22.36 7.86
CA ALA A 232 5.37 -22.80 6.95
C ALA A 232 5.23 -22.21 5.56
N LEU A 233 4.01 -22.23 4.97
CA LEU A 233 3.74 -21.62 3.67
C LEU A 233 4.03 -20.10 3.70
N LEU A 234 3.51 -19.38 4.72
CA LEU A 234 3.72 -17.94 4.82
C LEU A 234 5.21 -17.59 4.95
N VAL A 235 5.94 -18.33 5.79
CA VAL A 235 7.40 -18.16 5.95
C VAL A 235 8.12 -18.47 4.64
N SER A 236 7.75 -19.54 3.93
CA SER A 236 8.36 -19.88 2.63
C SER A 236 8.13 -18.82 1.57
N LEU A 237 6.91 -18.23 1.51
CA LEU A 237 6.61 -17.14 0.57
C LEU A 237 7.37 -15.85 0.91
N ILE A 238 7.53 -15.54 2.20
CA ILE A 238 8.35 -14.39 2.63
C ILE A 238 9.84 -14.67 2.36
N ALA A 239 10.32 -15.89 2.63
CA ALA A 239 11.69 -16.28 2.29
C ALA A 239 11.96 -16.20 0.78
N MET A 240 11.01 -16.66 -0.05
CA MET A 240 11.06 -16.48 -1.51
C MET A 240 11.16 -15.00 -1.90
N LEU A 241 10.37 -14.12 -1.27
CA LEU A 241 10.45 -12.67 -1.49
C LEU A 241 11.85 -12.14 -1.15
N VAL A 242 12.38 -12.49 0.04
CA VAL A 242 13.70 -12.04 0.49
C VAL A 242 14.81 -12.54 -0.45
N LEU A 243 14.76 -13.81 -0.83
CA LEU A 243 15.71 -14.38 -1.78
C LEU A 243 15.60 -13.72 -3.16
N TRP A 244 14.38 -13.44 -3.62
CA TRP A 244 14.16 -12.70 -4.85
C TRP A 244 14.81 -11.31 -4.79
N LEU A 245 14.56 -10.56 -3.74
CA LEU A 245 15.16 -9.23 -3.55
C LEU A 245 16.70 -9.31 -3.49
N ALA A 246 17.26 -10.34 -2.88
CA ALA A 246 18.71 -10.50 -2.76
C ALA A 246 19.41 -10.86 -4.10
N PHE A 247 18.75 -11.61 -4.96
CA PHE A 247 19.41 -12.25 -6.11
C PHE A 247 18.86 -11.83 -7.47
N ALA A 248 17.56 -11.59 -7.60
CA ALA A 248 16.93 -11.43 -8.91
C ALA A 248 17.17 -10.05 -9.56
N GLN A 249 17.45 -9.03 -8.77
CA GLN A 249 17.74 -7.68 -9.29
C GLN A 249 18.99 -7.60 -10.18
N ARG A 250 19.84 -8.62 -10.13
CA ARG A 250 21.00 -8.73 -11.04
C ARG A 250 20.60 -8.98 -12.50
N TYR A 251 19.36 -9.45 -12.71
CA TYR A 251 18.85 -9.79 -14.03
C TYR A 251 17.62 -8.92 -14.33
N GLU A 252 17.84 -7.77 -14.95
CA GLU A 252 16.78 -6.78 -15.19
C GLU A 252 15.57 -7.37 -15.93
N TRP A 253 15.82 -8.22 -16.94
CA TRP A 253 14.73 -8.88 -17.68
C TRP A 253 13.86 -9.78 -16.78
N LEU A 254 14.46 -10.48 -15.82
CA LEU A 254 13.77 -11.35 -14.89
C LEU A 254 12.99 -10.54 -13.86
N ASP A 255 13.62 -9.51 -13.29
CA ASP A 255 12.98 -8.61 -12.33
C ASP A 255 11.78 -7.89 -12.95
N LYS A 256 11.93 -7.33 -14.14
CA LYS A 256 10.85 -6.59 -14.81
C LYS A 256 9.75 -7.50 -15.39
N SER A 257 10.01 -8.79 -15.66
CA SER A 257 8.97 -9.72 -16.12
C SER A 257 8.18 -10.33 -14.97
N VAL A 258 8.76 -11.26 -14.23
CA VAL A 258 8.06 -12.03 -13.18
C VAL A 258 8.19 -11.42 -11.77
N GLY A 259 9.16 -10.52 -11.56
CA GLY A 259 9.52 -10.01 -10.25
C GLY A 259 8.37 -9.36 -9.50
N TYR A 260 7.61 -8.49 -10.15
CA TYR A 260 6.48 -7.80 -9.51
C TYR A 260 5.37 -8.76 -9.07
N THR A 261 5.14 -9.85 -9.79
CA THR A 261 4.18 -10.88 -9.40
C THR A 261 4.67 -11.66 -8.18
N ILE A 262 5.95 -12.05 -8.16
CA ILE A 262 6.57 -12.73 -7.02
C ILE A 262 6.54 -11.82 -5.77
N GLN A 263 6.89 -10.54 -5.95
CA GLN A 263 6.82 -9.54 -4.90
C GLN A 263 5.38 -9.39 -4.37
N GLY A 264 4.38 -9.31 -5.26
CA GLY A 264 2.97 -9.22 -4.88
C GLY A 264 2.52 -10.41 -4.02
N ILE A 265 2.90 -11.64 -4.39
CA ILE A 265 2.60 -12.86 -3.63
C ILE A 265 3.29 -12.82 -2.26
N GLY A 266 4.58 -12.48 -2.21
CA GLY A 266 5.33 -12.37 -0.96
C GLY A 266 4.78 -11.27 -0.03
N PHE A 267 4.37 -10.12 -0.59
CA PHE A 267 3.75 -9.06 0.20
C PHE A 267 2.35 -9.44 0.69
N VAL A 268 1.57 -10.23 -0.04
CA VAL A 268 0.31 -10.81 0.48
C VAL A 268 0.61 -11.69 1.70
N ALA A 269 1.63 -12.55 1.65
CA ALA A 269 2.01 -13.36 2.81
C ALA A 269 2.44 -12.49 4.00
N LEU A 270 3.22 -11.42 3.76
CA LEU A 270 3.62 -10.45 4.77
C LEU A 270 2.42 -9.73 5.39
N LEU A 271 1.41 -9.35 4.57
CA LEU A 271 0.17 -8.77 5.05
C LEU A 271 -0.58 -9.72 5.97
N VAL A 272 -0.71 -11.00 5.61
CA VAL A 272 -1.37 -12.03 6.45
C VAL A 272 -0.66 -12.14 7.80
N VAL A 273 0.68 -12.25 7.80
CA VAL A 273 1.47 -12.31 9.05
C VAL A 273 1.25 -11.06 9.90
N MET A 274 1.23 -9.88 9.29
CA MET A 274 1.05 -8.62 10.01
C MET A 274 -0.37 -8.48 10.58
N LEU A 275 -1.40 -8.91 9.85
CA LEU A 275 -2.79 -8.93 10.32
C LEU A 275 -3.00 -9.87 11.53
N GLU A 276 -2.20 -10.93 11.64
CA GLU A 276 -2.26 -11.90 12.75
C GLU A 276 -1.28 -11.62 13.89
N SER A 277 -0.34 -10.68 13.73
CA SER A 277 0.77 -10.44 14.68
C SER A 277 0.37 -9.84 16.02
N ARG A 278 -0.91 -9.51 16.23
CA ARG A 278 -1.45 -8.91 17.47
C ARG A 278 -0.63 -7.70 17.98
N GLY A 279 0.07 -7.03 17.07
CA GLY A 279 0.82 -5.82 17.38
C GLY A 279 2.16 -6.01 18.11
N THR A 280 2.70 -7.22 18.23
CA THR A 280 3.94 -7.46 18.96
C THR A 280 5.10 -6.61 18.42
N LEU A 281 5.31 -6.59 17.11
CA LEU A 281 6.37 -5.80 16.47
C LEU A 281 6.10 -4.30 16.53
N THR A 282 4.85 -3.90 16.34
CA THR A 282 4.45 -2.48 16.29
C THR A 282 4.40 -1.80 17.67
N ARG A 283 4.45 -2.58 18.75
CA ARG A 283 4.49 -2.05 20.13
C ARG A 283 5.87 -1.63 20.58
N THR A 284 6.93 -2.04 19.89
CA THR A 284 8.30 -1.55 20.14
C THR A 284 8.41 -0.06 19.82
N LEU A 285 9.41 0.63 20.38
CA LEU A 285 9.65 2.05 20.10
C LEU A 285 9.88 2.28 18.60
N GLY A 286 10.74 1.46 17.97
CA GLY A 286 10.97 1.53 16.53
C GLY A 286 9.73 1.22 15.71
N GLY A 287 8.95 0.20 16.11
CA GLY A 287 7.69 -0.14 15.45
C GLY A 287 6.65 0.98 15.50
N ARG A 288 6.56 1.69 16.63
CA ARG A 288 5.67 2.87 16.76
C ARG A 288 6.12 4.02 15.87
N ALA A 289 7.42 4.29 15.81
CA ALA A 289 7.97 5.33 14.94
C ALA A 289 7.71 5.04 13.46
N VAL A 290 7.95 3.80 13.01
CA VAL A 290 7.66 3.38 11.63
C VAL A 290 6.17 3.43 11.33
N SER A 291 5.29 2.97 12.23
CA SER A 291 3.84 3.08 12.06
C SER A 291 3.38 4.54 11.97
N TRP A 292 3.96 5.42 12.78
CA TRP A 292 3.69 6.87 12.71
C TRP A 292 4.08 7.44 11.33
N ILE A 293 5.26 7.09 10.80
CA ILE A 293 5.67 7.47 9.44
C ILE A 293 4.63 6.96 8.41
N GLY A 294 4.13 5.73 8.59
CA GLY A 294 3.12 5.12 7.72
C GLY A 294 1.80 5.89 7.64
N VAL A 295 1.37 6.52 8.74
CA VAL A 295 0.16 7.38 8.75
C VAL A 295 0.30 8.55 7.78
N TYR A 296 1.51 9.12 7.65
CA TYR A 296 1.81 10.26 6.79
C TYR A 296 2.42 9.86 5.44
N SER A 297 2.45 8.56 5.14
CA SER A 297 3.16 8.00 3.97
C SER A 297 2.76 8.63 2.64
N TYR A 298 1.49 9.02 2.45
CA TYR A 298 1.04 9.65 1.23
C TYR A 298 1.63 11.05 1.05
N GLY A 299 1.56 11.92 2.05
CA GLY A 299 2.21 13.24 2.03
C GLY A 299 3.72 13.12 1.82
N ILE A 300 4.37 12.19 2.53
CA ILE A 300 5.81 11.95 2.39
C ILE A 300 6.12 11.47 0.97
N TYR A 301 5.33 10.54 0.41
CA TYR A 301 5.52 10.03 -0.94
C TYR A 301 5.45 11.14 -2.01
N LEU A 302 4.52 12.05 -1.89
CA LEU A 302 4.40 13.16 -2.84
C LEU A 302 5.60 14.12 -2.78
N TRP A 303 6.07 14.44 -1.57
CA TRP A 303 6.98 15.56 -1.35
C TRP A 303 8.43 15.15 -1.10
N HIS A 304 8.78 13.87 -0.97
CA HIS A 304 10.14 13.44 -0.63
C HIS A 304 11.21 13.89 -1.64
N SER A 305 10.85 14.06 -2.91
CA SER A 305 11.78 14.49 -3.96
C SER A 305 12.32 15.93 -3.75
N ILE A 306 11.66 16.73 -2.93
CA ILE A 306 12.16 18.06 -2.54
C ILE A 306 13.52 17.98 -1.82
N ALA A 307 13.79 16.89 -1.11
CA ALA A 307 15.04 16.66 -0.42
C ALA A 307 16.25 16.48 -1.36
N LEU A 308 16.01 16.07 -2.63
CA LEU A 308 17.08 15.68 -3.54
C LEU A 308 18.04 16.81 -3.87
N ALA A 309 17.54 18.02 -4.16
CA ALA A 309 18.38 19.15 -4.54
C ALA A 309 19.24 19.66 -3.39
N PRO A 310 18.73 19.94 -2.17
CA PRO A 310 19.56 20.39 -1.05
C PRO A 310 20.58 19.33 -0.60
N VAL A 311 20.22 18.04 -0.66
CA VAL A 311 21.16 16.95 -0.33
C VAL A 311 22.27 16.86 -1.36
N ALA A 312 21.95 16.94 -2.66
CA ALA A 312 22.97 16.93 -3.72
C ALA A 312 23.92 18.13 -3.61
N LEU A 313 23.40 19.32 -3.30
CA LEU A 313 24.22 20.50 -3.07
C LEU A 313 25.14 20.33 -1.85
N PHE A 314 24.63 19.78 -0.76
CA PHE A 314 25.43 19.46 0.43
C PHE A 314 26.57 18.48 0.08
N VAL A 315 26.27 17.38 -0.57
CA VAL A 315 27.26 16.37 -0.97
C VAL A 315 28.35 16.99 -1.85
N SER A 316 27.96 17.77 -2.86
CA SER A 316 28.92 18.47 -3.73
C SER A 316 29.86 19.39 -2.97
N LYS A 317 29.32 20.20 -2.05
CA LYS A 317 30.13 21.10 -1.21
C LYS A 317 31.02 20.33 -0.23
N ALA A 318 30.49 19.33 0.47
CA ALA A 318 31.23 18.50 1.40
C ALA A 318 32.43 17.82 0.71
N THR A 319 32.23 17.31 -0.50
CA THR A 319 33.32 16.74 -1.30
C THR A 319 34.34 17.78 -1.70
N ALA A 320 33.92 18.97 -2.12
CA ALA A 320 34.82 20.06 -2.50
C ALA A 320 35.68 20.57 -1.31
N TYR A 321 35.14 20.53 -0.10
CA TYR A 321 35.87 20.91 1.14
C TYR A 321 36.66 19.76 1.76
N GLY A 322 36.73 18.58 1.11
CA GLY A 322 37.49 17.44 1.62
C GLY A 322 36.88 16.78 2.88
N VAL A 323 35.58 16.94 3.11
CA VAL A 323 34.90 16.25 4.23
C VAL A 323 34.97 14.75 4.02
N PRO A 324 35.33 13.95 5.05
CA PRO A 324 35.40 12.49 4.92
C PRO A 324 34.10 11.89 4.33
N PRO A 325 34.20 10.97 3.35
CA PRO A 325 33.02 10.43 2.67
C PRO A 325 31.97 9.80 3.61
N TRP A 326 32.40 9.15 4.69
CA TRP A 326 31.50 8.56 5.68
C TRP A 326 30.72 9.62 6.47
N VAL A 327 31.31 10.76 6.80
CA VAL A 327 30.62 11.89 7.43
C VAL A 327 29.61 12.47 6.45
N THR A 328 30.03 12.69 5.19
CA THR A 328 29.16 13.15 4.11
C THR A 328 27.97 12.22 3.94
N TRP A 329 28.17 10.89 3.95
CA TRP A 329 27.10 9.89 3.87
C TRP A 329 26.12 9.99 5.05
N CYS A 330 26.62 10.00 6.29
CA CYS A 330 25.77 10.08 7.48
C CYS A 330 24.91 11.35 7.49
N VAL A 331 25.51 12.50 7.21
CA VAL A 331 24.81 13.80 7.20
C VAL A 331 23.83 13.87 6.03
N ALA A 332 24.23 13.44 4.84
CA ALA A 332 23.35 13.41 3.65
C ALA A 332 22.12 12.53 3.87
N LEU A 333 22.28 11.32 4.44
CA LEU A 333 21.17 10.43 4.76
C LEU A 333 20.24 11.04 5.82
N ALA A 334 20.81 11.62 6.87
CA ALA A 334 20.03 12.32 7.90
C ALA A 334 19.24 13.49 7.32
N MET A 335 19.85 14.30 6.44
CA MET A 335 19.17 15.39 5.72
C MET A 335 18.05 14.87 4.81
N GLN A 336 18.32 13.80 4.04
CA GLN A 336 17.32 13.19 3.16
C GLN A 336 16.10 12.76 3.96
N LEU A 337 16.30 12.05 5.06
CA LEU A 337 15.21 11.60 5.93
C LEU A 337 14.49 12.77 6.60
N ALA A 338 15.22 13.70 7.21
CA ALA A 338 14.64 14.83 7.94
C ALA A 338 13.80 15.72 7.03
N ILE A 339 14.32 16.07 5.84
CA ILE A 339 13.57 16.92 4.88
C ILE A 339 12.36 16.16 4.33
N SER A 340 12.53 14.91 3.90
CA SER A 340 11.43 14.12 3.32
C SER A 340 10.29 13.90 4.34
N LEU A 341 10.63 13.50 5.57
CA LEU A 341 9.64 13.26 6.62
C LEU A 341 9.02 14.57 7.09
N GLY A 342 9.83 15.63 7.30
CA GLY A 342 9.35 16.93 7.78
C GLY A 342 8.41 17.60 6.79
N VAL A 343 8.82 17.73 5.51
CA VAL A 343 7.99 18.34 4.47
C VAL A 343 6.75 17.51 4.22
N GLY A 344 6.86 16.18 4.15
CA GLY A 344 5.72 15.29 3.97
C GLY A 344 4.72 15.36 5.12
N TYR A 345 5.19 15.42 6.37
CA TYR A 345 4.36 15.63 7.54
C TYR A 345 3.60 16.97 7.49
N ILE A 346 4.31 18.06 7.19
CA ILE A 346 3.71 19.41 7.07
C ILE A 346 2.64 19.39 5.96
N ALA A 347 2.96 18.83 4.79
CA ALA A 347 2.01 18.74 3.68
C ALA A 347 0.77 17.92 4.04
N ALA A 348 0.92 16.79 4.73
CA ALA A 348 -0.21 15.99 5.19
C ALA A 348 -1.09 16.77 6.18
N ARG A 349 -0.49 17.48 7.13
CA ARG A 349 -1.21 18.27 8.14
C ARG A 349 -1.89 19.50 7.55
N ALA A 350 -1.24 20.19 6.63
CA ALA A 350 -1.71 21.44 6.04
C ALA A 350 -2.70 21.24 4.89
N ILE A 351 -2.59 20.14 4.14
CA ILE A 351 -3.39 19.91 2.93
C ILE A 351 -4.27 18.66 3.09
N GLU A 352 -3.67 17.47 3.27
CA GLU A 352 -4.41 16.21 3.23
C GLU A 352 -5.50 16.17 4.33
N PHE A 353 -5.15 16.39 5.58
CA PHE A 353 -6.08 16.25 6.70
C PHE A 353 -7.23 17.27 6.70
N PRO A 354 -7.05 18.54 6.35
CA PRO A 354 -8.17 19.48 6.18
C PRO A 354 -9.18 19.00 5.12
N PHE A 355 -8.71 18.51 3.97
CA PHE A 355 -9.60 17.98 2.94
C PHE A 355 -10.28 16.67 3.34
N LEU A 356 -9.63 15.83 4.15
CA LEU A 356 -10.27 14.65 4.73
C LEU A 356 -11.38 15.04 5.71
N ARG A 357 -11.19 16.07 6.54
CA ARG A 357 -12.25 16.60 7.43
C ARG A 357 -13.41 17.18 6.63
N LEU A 358 -13.11 17.95 5.57
CA LEU A 358 -14.14 18.49 4.67
C LEU A 358 -14.93 17.36 4.01
N ARG A 359 -14.24 16.31 3.53
CA ARG A 359 -14.88 15.09 3.00
C ARG A 359 -15.86 14.48 4.00
N ASP A 360 -15.43 14.30 5.25
CA ASP A 360 -16.25 13.64 6.28
C ASP A 360 -17.43 14.50 6.69
N ALA A 361 -17.30 15.83 6.61
CA ALA A 361 -18.42 16.77 6.81
C ALA A 361 -19.43 16.73 5.65
N LEU A 362 -18.95 16.68 4.38
CA LEU A 362 -19.83 16.69 3.20
C LEU A 362 -20.42 15.30 2.89
N PHE A 363 -19.68 14.23 3.20
CA PHE A 363 -20.04 12.85 2.90
C PHE A 363 -19.89 11.96 4.15
N PRO A 364 -20.66 12.20 5.24
CA PRO A 364 -20.52 11.45 6.47
C PRO A 364 -20.76 9.96 6.24
N ASP A 365 -20.03 9.10 6.97
CA ASP A 365 -20.30 7.67 6.95
C ASP A 365 -21.70 7.42 7.53
N ARG A 366 -22.57 6.79 6.73
CA ARG A 366 -23.86 6.33 7.26
C ARG A 366 -23.55 5.27 8.30
N GLN A 367 -23.78 5.59 9.57
CA GLN A 367 -23.76 4.57 10.62
C GLN A 367 -24.75 3.45 10.25
N PRO A 368 -24.39 2.18 10.43
CA PRO A 368 -25.37 1.11 10.29
C PRO A 368 -26.51 1.38 11.26
N HIS A 369 -27.75 1.18 10.81
CA HIS A 369 -28.98 1.39 11.55
C HIS A 369 -29.04 0.59 12.88
N SER A 370 -28.33 1.00 13.91
CA SER A 370 -28.51 0.47 15.27
C SER A 370 -29.56 1.25 16.11
N GLU A 371 -30.10 2.38 15.61
CA GLU A 371 -31.05 3.20 16.36
C GLU A 371 -32.51 3.16 15.89
N ARG A 372 -32.86 2.44 14.81
CA ARG A 372 -34.26 2.34 14.35
C ARG A 372 -35.11 1.28 15.05
N ASN A 373 -34.57 0.51 15.99
CA ASN A 373 -35.34 -0.52 16.72
C ASN A 373 -35.82 -0.10 18.12
N ARG A 374 -36.04 1.19 18.38
CA ARG A 374 -36.75 1.63 19.59
C ARG A 374 -38.23 1.93 19.37
N THR A 375 -38.77 1.79 18.19
CA THR A 375 -40.23 1.85 17.94
C THR A 375 -40.64 0.65 17.08
N GLY A 376 -41.30 -0.26 17.76
CA GLY A 376 -42.02 -1.47 17.37
C GLY A 376 -42.23 -1.85 15.93
N LEU A 377 -42.13 -3.12 15.78
CA LEU A 377 -42.70 -4.08 14.84
C LEU A 377 -41.68 -4.90 14.04
N GLY A 378 -41.69 -6.16 14.36
CA GLY A 378 -40.73 -7.16 13.91
C GLY A 378 -40.75 -7.43 12.42
N ARG A 379 -39.56 -7.58 11.85
CA ARG A 379 -39.23 -8.51 10.79
C ARG A 379 -37.87 -9.13 11.09
N ARG A 380 -37.89 -10.43 11.31
CA ARG A 380 -36.68 -11.24 11.53
C ARG A 380 -35.88 -11.28 10.22
N SER A 381 -34.67 -10.69 10.23
CA SER A 381 -33.63 -10.99 9.22
C SER A 381 -32.74 -12.09 9.77
N PRO A 382 -32.27 -13.03 8.92
CA PRO A 382 -31.45 -14.13 9.39
C PRO A 382 -30.08 -13.62 9.86
N ALA A 383 -29.77 -13.89 11.11
CA ALA A 383 -28.48 -13.62 11.72
C ALA A 383 -27.40 -14.53 11.09
N LEU A 384 -26.28 -13.93 10.68
CA LEU A 384 -25.07 -14.66 10.34
C LEU A 384 -24.57 -15.42 11.58
N PRO A 385 -24.14 -16.68 11.48
CA PRO A 385 -23.73 -17.49 12.62
C PRO A 385 -22.47 -16.93 13.28
N ALA A 386 -22.59 -16.60 14.55
CA ALA A 386 -21.44 -16.32 15.41
C ALA A 386 -20.56 -17.57 15.51
N VAL A 387 -19.28 -17.41 15.21
CA VAL A 387 -18.27 -18.46 15.40
C VAL A 387 -18.19 -18.80 16.90
N ARG A 388 -18.83 -19.89 17.32
CA ARG A 388 -18.64 -20.48 18.64
C ARG A 388 -17.24 -21.08 18.74
N ALA A 389 -16.45 -20.57 19.64
CA ALA A 389 -15.25 -21.26 20.11
C ALA A 389 -15.70 -22.48 20.91
N THR A 390 -15.54 -23.67 20.37
CA THR A 390 -15.69 -24.93 21.12
C THR A 390 -14.45 -25.12 22.00
N THR A 391 -14.57 -24.77 23.26
CA THR A 391 -13.71 -25.32 24.32
C THR A 391 -14.24 -26.70 24.67
N ALA A 392 -13.51 -27.74 24.27
CA ALA A 392 -13.71 -29.09 24.78
C ALA A 392 -13.26 -29.13 26.27
N ALA A 393 -14.20 -29.20 27.18
CA ALA A 393 -13.97 -29.58 28.54
C ALA A 393 -13.87 -31.11 28.59
N ALA A 394 -12.70 -31.61 28.94
CA ALA A 394 -12.54 -33.00 29.36
C ALA A 394 -13.10 -33.12 30.78
N GLY A 395 -14.21 -33.82 30.91
CA GLY A 395 -14.74 -34.24 32.20
C GLY A 395 -14.04 -35.47 32.67
N HIS A 396 -13.42 -35.38 33.83
CA HIS A 396 -13.12 -36.54 34.68
C HIS A 396 -14.43 -37.10 35.24
N ALA A 397 -14.64 -38.39 35.06
CA ALA A 397 -15.58 -39.18 35.86
C ALA A 397 -14.76 -40.16 36.64
N GLU A 398 -14.68 -39.93 37.96
CA GLU A 398 -14.42 -40.96 38.95
C GLU A 398 -15.64 -41.89 39.03
N ARG A 399 -15.41 -43.17 39.10
CA ARG A 399 -16.14 -44.12 39.90
C ARG A 399 -15.32 -45.38 40.18
N ASP A 400 -15.23 -45.66 41.46
CA ASP A 400 -15.11 -46.96 42.18
C ASP A 400 -14.03 -47.95 41.73
#